data_2c5685c3adb9ac6cfd9715007a3632d2
#
_entry.id   2c5685c3adb9ac6cfd9715007a3632d2
#
_cell.length_a   1.000
_cell.length_b   1.000
_cell.length_c   1.000
_cell.angle_alpha   90.00
_cell.angle_beta   90.00
_cell.angle_gamma   90.00
#
_symmetry.space_group_name_H-M   'P 1'
#
loop_
_entity.id
_entity.type
_entity.pdbx_description
1 polymer ?
#
loop_
_entity_poly.entity_id
_entity_poly.type
_entity_poly.pdbx_seq_one_letter_code
_entity_poly.pdbx_strand_id
1 'polypeptide(L)'
;NEVKYDFSPSPSKMAYENIKYIAFRDSYGDSDGNYYYQQRWNAHDLDETPLVRDLLPEATDSGLKKALYELFGIERMLDKHIILLSSGELRKFQLTKTLLSNPRVLIMDNPFIGLDAKTRDLLHTLLGELTKVTHLQVILILSKSDDIPAFITHVIPVEDRVCGKKITLQEYLAVRKPIP
;
A
#
# COMPACT_ATOMS: atom_id res chain seq x y z
N ASN A 1 20.66 -21.44 -0.95
CA ASN A 1 20.91 -20.05 -1.31
C ASN A 1 20.56 -19.18 -0.10
N GLU A 2 21.54 -18.52 0.48
CA GLU A 2 21.33 -17.57 1.58
C GLU A 2 20.96 -16.21 0.97
N VAL A 3 19.83 -15.64 1.40
CA VAL A 3 19.42 -14.29 0.99
C VAL A 3 19.90 -13.33 2.08
N LYS A 4 20.73 -12.36 1.69
CA LYS A 4 21.21 -11.30 2.58
C LYS A 4 20.44 -10.02 2.28
N TYR A 5 19.90 -9.39 3.31
CA TYR A 5 19.22 -8.12 3.22
C TYR A 5 20.09 -7.02 3.81
N ASP A 6 20.18 -5.89 3.12
CA ASP A 6 20.71 -4.64 3.66
C ASP A 6 19.56 -3.64 3.79
N PHE A 7 19.17 -3.37 5.01
CA PHE A 7 18.11 -2.42 5.33
C PHE A 7 18.63 -1.06 5.80
N SER A 8 19.92 -0.77 5.60
CA SER A 8 20.47 0.53 5.97
C SER A 8 19.70 1.68 5.31
N PRO A 9 19.43 2.78 6.01
CA PRO A 9 19.81 3.13 7.41
C PRO A 9 18.74 2.73 8.45
N SER A 10 17.88 1.75 8.22
CA SER A 10 16.90 1.30 9.20
C SER A 10 17.60 0.79 10.47
N PRO A 11 17.11 1.14 11.66
CA PRO A 11 17.63 0.60 12.92
C PRO A 11 17.32 -0.89 13.09
N SER A 12 16.27 -1.39 12.43
CA SER A 12 15.89 -2.81 12.48
C SER A 12 16.55 -3.61 11.38
N LYS A 13 17.01 -4.81 11.74
CA LYS A 13 17.52 -5.82 10.80
C LYS A 13 16.47 -6.87 10.42
N MET A 14 15.29 -6.81 11.01
CA MET A 14 14.22 -7.78 10.79
C MET A 14 13.46 -7.49 9.48
N ALA A 15 13.31 -8.51 8.64
CA ALA A 15 12.64 -8.36 7.35
C ALA A 15 11.18 -7.89 7.52
N TYR A 16 10.44 -8.44 8.48
CA TYR A 16 9.03 -8.10 8.70
C TYR A 16 8.80 -6.65 9.16
N GLU A 17 9.81 -5.98 9.73
CA GLU A 17 9.73 -4.58 10.10
C GLU A 17 10.04 -3.66 8.91
N ASN A 18 10.93 -4.10 8.03
CA ASN A 18 11.41 -3.33 6.90
C ASN A 18 10.63 -3.57 5.61
N ILE A 19 10.06 -4.75 5.43
CA ILE A 19 9.29 -5.12 4.23
C ILE A 19 7.82 -5.23 4.63
N LYS A 20 6.98 -4.42 3.99
CA LYS A 20 5.53 -4.46 4.17
C LYS A 20 4.86 -4.86 2.86
N TYR A 21 3.88 -5.74 2.98
CA TYR A 21 3.07 -6.21 1.86
C TYR A 21 1.60 -5.87 2.12
N ILE A 22 0.95 -5.27 1.13
CA ILE A 22 -0.49 -4.98 1.15
C ILE A 22 -1.11 -5.56 -0.12
N ALA A 23 -2.08 -6.44 0.01
CA ALA A 23 -2.89 -6.91 -1.09
C ALA A 23 -4.27 -6.25 -1.08
N PHE A 24 -4.65 -5.65 -2.19
CA PHE A 24 -5.98 -5.08 -2.41
C PHE A 24 -6.72 -5.96 -3.43
N ARG A 25 -7.28 -7.06 -2.96
CA ARG A 25 -8.07 -7.97 -3.81
C ARG A 25 -9.54 -7.65 -3.68
N ASP A 26 -10.27 -7.71 -4.79
CA ASP A 26 -11.72 -7.56 -4.81
C ASP A 26 -12.46 -8.77 -4.24
N SER A 27 -11.74 -9.84 -3.91
CA SER A 27 -12.32 -11.09 -3.43
C SER A 27 -12.36 -11.18 -1.90
N TYR A 28 -13.48 -11.56 -1.39
CA TYR A 28 -13.75 -11.99 -0.02
C TYR A 28 -12.84 -13.14 0.39
N GLY A 29 -11.62 -12.90 0.87
CA GLY A 29 -10.79 -14.04 1.22
C GLY A 29 -9.35 -13.80 1.67
N ASP A 30 -8.93 -12.60 1.97
CA ASP A 30 -7.57 -12.38 2.47
C ASP A 30 -7.51 -12.43 4.01
N SER A 31 -6.48 -13.11 4.54
CA SER A 31 -6.34 -13.47 5.95
C SER A 31 -6.39 -12.28 6.93
N ASP A 32 -5.91 -11.12 6.53
CA ASP A 32 -5.97 -9.92 7.39
C ASP A 32 -7.27 -9.14 7.21
N GLY A 33 -7.84 -9.07 6.00
CA GLY A 33 -9.15 -8.49 5.75
C GLY A 33 -10.27 -9.34 6.32
N ASN A 34 -10.15 -10.67 6.27
CA ASN A 34 -11.12 -11.61 6.83
C ASN A 34 -11.24 -11.53 8.35
N TYR A 35 -10.17 -11.25 9.06
CA TYR A 35 -10.22 -11.10 10.52
C TYR A 35 -11.19 -9.99 10.92
N TYR A 36 -11.10 -8.82 10.28
CA TYR A 36 -11.98 -7.69 10.56
C TYR A 36 -13.40 -7.89 10.00
N TYR A 37 -13.55 -8.56 8.84
CA TYR A 37 -14.85 -8.88 8.28
C TYR A 37 -15.58 -9.97 9.08
N GLN A 38 -14.87 -10.99 9.55
CA GLN A 38 -15.45 -12.04 10.40
C GLN A 38 -15.87 -11.49 11.77
N GLN A 39 -15.10 -10.57 12.33
CA GLN A 39 -15.48 -9.86 13.56
C GLN A 39 -16.76 -9.04 13.38
N ARG A 40 -17.01 -8.48 12.20
CA ARG A 40 -18.24 -7.72 11.88
C ARG A 40 -19.49 -8.55 12.04
N TRP A 41 -19.43 -9.85 11.77
CA TRP A 41 -20.55 -10.79 11.91
C TRP A 41 -20.63 -11.41 13.31
N ASN A 42 -19.52 -11.46 14.03
CA ASN A 42 -19.41 -12.11 15.33
C ASN A 42 -19.34 -11.12 16.51
N ALA A 43 -19.19 -9.81 16.25
CA ALA A 43 -19.16 -8.80 17.29
C ALA A 43 -20.58 -8.56 17.82
N HIS A 44 -20.86 -9.14 18.98
CA HIS A 44 -22.08 -8.87 19.72
C HIS A 44 -22.02 -7.56 20.50
N ASP A 45 -20.80 -7.04 20.70
CA ASP A 45 -20.57 -5.79 21.44
C ASP A 45 -19.56 -4.90 20.69
N LEU A 46 -20.00 -3.68 20.30
CA LEU A 46 -19.15 -2.71 19.61
C LEU A 46 -18.01 -2.20 20.51
N ASP A 47 -18.27 -2.15 21.83
CA ASP A 47 -17.33 -1.61 22.82
C ASP A 47 -16.05 -2.45 22.95
N GLU A 48 -16.05 -3.70 22.49
CA GLU A 48 -14.88 -4.58 22.50
C GLU A 48 -13.97 -4.38 21.27
N THR A 49 -14.40 -3.61 20.25
CA THR A 49 -13.62 -3.42 19.03
C THR A 49 -12.82 -2.13 19.08
N PRO A 50 -11.53 -2.15 18.63
CA PRO A 50 -10.68 -0.98 18.71
C PRO A 50 -11.15 0.14 17.78
N LEU A 51 -10.87 1.37 18.17
CA LEU A 51 -11.03 2.54 17.32
C LEU A 51 -9.86 2.62 16.32
N VAL A 52 -10.11 3.29 15.20
CA VAL A 52 -9.08 3.52 14.18
C VAL A 52 -7.84 4.19 14.77
N ARG A 53 -8.03 5.19 15.65
CA ARG A 53 -6.92 5.91 16.31
C ARG A 53 -6.00 5.00 17.11
N ASP A 54 -6.54 3.97 17.76
CA ASP A 54 -5.79 3.06 18.63
C ASP A 54 -4.91 2.08 17.85
N LEU A 55 -5.20 1.92 16.55
CA LEU A 55 -4.52 1.00 15.66
C LEU A 55 -3.48 1.68 14.75
N LEU A 56 -3.46 3.03 14.73
CA LEU A 56 -2.47 3.78 13.96
C LEU A 56 -1.18 3.92 14.76
N PRO A 57 -0.02 3.65 14.15
CA PRO A 57 1.26 3.83 14.83
C PRO A 57 1.52 5.33 15.09
N GLU A 58 2.24 5.61 16.15
CA GLU A 58 2.80 6.94 16.35
C GLU A 58 3.78 7.24 15.20
N ALA A 59 3.58 8.36 14.54
CA ALA A 59 4.44 8.76 13.44
C ALA A 59 5.68 9.49 13.98
N THR A 60 6.83 9.07 13.54
CA THR A 60 8.10 9.80 13.77
C THR A 60 8.19 11.06 12.92
N ASP A 61 7.50 11.08 11.77
CA ASP A 61 7.41 12.21 10.86
C ASP A 61 6.01 12.82 10.88
N SER A 62 5.89 14.01 11.47
CA SER A 62 4.64 14.76 11.56
C SER A 62 4.15 15.26 10.19
N GLY A 63 5.06 15.54 9.25
CA GLY A 63 4.73 15.97 7.89
C GLY A 63 4.07 14.84 7.09
N LEU A 64 4.66 13.65 7.15
CA LEU A 64 4.09 12.47 6.52
C LEU A 64 2.71 12.12 7.11
N LYS A 65 2.57 12.15 8.43
CA LYS A 65 1.28 11.92 9.10
C LYS A 65 0.22 12.89 8.59
N LYS A 66 0.53 14.19 8.56
CA LYS A 66 -0.40 15.21 8.09
C LYS A 66 -0.81 14.97 6.64
N ALA A 67 0.16 14.71 5.75
CA ALA A 67 -0.10 14.45 4.34
C ALA A 67 -1.00 13.22 4.12
N LEU A 68 -0.77 12.13 4.85
CA LEU A 68 -1.59 10.92 4.78
C LEU A 68 -3.01 11.15 5.32
N TYR A 69 -3.13 11.89 6.42
CA TYR A 69 -4.42 12.20 7.03
C TYR A 69 -5.28 13.05 6.10
N GLU A 70 -4.70 14.07 5.49
CA GLU A 70 -5.37 14.92 4.49
C GLU A 70 -5.74 14.13 3.24
N LEU A 71 -4.77 13.35 2.68
CA LEU A 71 -4.98 12.56 1.46
C LEU A 71 -6.14 11.58 1.59
N PHE A 72 -6.19 10.87 2.70
CA PHE A 72 -7.16 9.79 2.90
C PHE A 72 -8.35 10.18 3.77
N GLY A 73 -8.39 11.40 4.31
CA GLY A 73 -9.45 11.86 5.19
C GLY A 73 -9.54 11.09 6.50
N ILE A 74 -8.39 10.69 7.05
CA ILE A 74 -8.28 9.81 8.22
C ILE A 74 -8.91 10.43 9.47
N GLU A 75 -8.84 11.76 9.63
CA GLU A 75 -9.41 12.44 10.80
C GLU A 75 -10.89 12.11 11.02
N ARG A 76 -11.66 11.94 9.93
CA ARG A 76 -13.09 11.59 9.99
C ARG A 76 -13.35 10.15 10.44
N MET A 77 -12.32 9.34 10.47
CA MET A 77 -12.41 7.90 10.78
C MET A 77 -11.84 7.57 12.16
N LEU A 78 -11.10 8.48 12.80
CA LEU A 78 -10.36 8.21 14.03
C LEU A 78 -11.23 7.65 15.17
N ASP A 79 -12.47 8.14 15.28
CA ASP A 79 -13.42 7.76 16.31
C ASP A 79 -14.37 6.61 15.88
N LYS A 80 -14.14 6.06 14.70
CA LYS A 80 -14.91 4.89 14.25
C LYS A 80 -14.27 3.61 14.74
N HIS A 81 -15.09 2.65 15.13
CA HIS A 81 -14.64 1.27 15.32
C HIS A 81 -14.20 0.68 13.98
N ILE A 82 -13.07 -0.06 13.98
CA ILE A 82 -12.48 -0.62 12.75
C ILE A 82 -13.47 -1.46 11.93
N ILE A 83 -14.36 -2.17 12.61
CA ILE A 83 -15.39 -3.02 11.99
C ILE A 83 -16.48 -2.23 11.27
N LEU A 84 -16.63 -0.94 11.56
CA LEU A 84 -17.63 -0.06 10.93
C LEU A 84 -17.10 0.65 9.69
N LEU A 85 -15.83 0.47 9.34
CA LEU A 85 -15.26 1.06 8.14
C LEU A 85 -15.85 0.40 6.89
N SER A 86 -16.18 1.22 5.89
CA SER A 86 -16.46 0.73 4.54
C SER A 86 -15.18 0.12 3.94
N SER A 87 -15.31 -0.67 2.87
CA SER A 87 -14.16 -1.27 2.19
C SER A 87 -13.15 -0.21 1.73
N GLY A 88 -13.63 0.93 1.22
CA GLY A 88 -12.76 2.04 0.81
C GLY A 88 -12.08 2.72 2.00
N GLU A 89 -12.77 2.92 3.12
CA GLU A 89 -12.19 3.48 4.34
C GLU A 89 -11.14 2.54 4.93
N LEU A 90 -11.41 1.22 4.94
CA LEU A 90 -10.47 0.22 5.43
C LEU A 90 -9.17 0.22 4.60
N ARG A 91 -9.26 0.33 3.27
CA ARG A 91 -8.09 0.45 2.39
C ARG A 91 -7.25 1.69 2.70
N LYS A 92 -7.90 2.84 2.84
CA LYS A 92 -7.24 4.10 3.22
C LYS A 92 -6.55 3.99 4.58
N PHE A 93 -7.21 3.37 5.54
CA PHE A 93 -6.62 3.08 6.85
C PHE A 93 -5.40 2.15 6.73
N GLN A 94 -5.48 1.06 5.99
CA GLN A 94 -4.36 0.12 5.80
C GLN A 94 -3.15 0.79 5.16
N LEU A 95 -3.37 1.60 4.11
CA LEU A 95 -2.31 2.38 3.47
C LEU A 95 -1.66 3.35 4.46
N THR A 96 -2.47 4.10 5.20
CA THR A 96 -1.97 5.05 6.20
C THR A 96 -1.14 4.34 7.26
N LYS A 97 -1.68 3.27 7.86
CA LYS A 97 -1.00 2.48 8.89
C LYS A 97 0.36 1.96 8.40
N THR A 98 0.39 1.42 7.19
CA THR A 98 1.60 0.85 6.61
C THR A 98 2.64 1.93 6.29
N LEU A 99 2.24 3.04 5.69
CA LEU A 99 3.17 4.13 5.35
C LEU A 99 3.72 4.82 6.60
N LEU A 100 2.91 4.98 7.65
CA LEU A 100 3.36 5.51 8.95
C LEU A 100 4.37 4.62 9.65
N SER A 101 4.40 3.31 9.37
CA SER A 101 5.43 2.40 9.89
C SER A 101 6.81 2.59 9.24
N ASN A 102 6.94 3.51 8.29
CA ASN A 102 8.17 3.87 7.59
C ASN A 102 8.96 2.65 7.06
N PRO A 103 8.35 1.81 6.22
CA PRO A 103 9.01 0.63 5.69
C PRO A 103 10.16 1.00 4.74
N ARG A 104 11.12 0.10 4.57
CA ARG A 104 12.20 0.22 3.56
C ARG A 104 11.75 -0.29 2.20
N VAL A 105 10.91 -1.32 2.20
CA VAL A 105 10.31 -1.91 1.01
C VAL A 105 8.81 -2.01 1.22
N LEU A 106 8.06 -1.43 0.31
CA LEU A 106 6.61 -1.50 0.27
C LEU A 106 6.18 -2.25 -0.98
N ILE A 107 5.54 -3.39 -0.79
CA ILE A 107 4.98 -4.20 -1.86
C ILE A 107 3.46 -4.01 -1.83
N MET A 108 2.88 -3.58 -2.93
CA MET A 108 1.44 -3.37 -3.05
C MET A 108 0.88 -4.15 -4.23
N ASP A 109 -0.12 -4.98 -3.96
CA ASP A 109 -0.83 -5.76 -4.97
C ASP A 109 -2.15 -5.04 -5.33
N ASN A 110 -2.23 -4.55 -6.57
CA ASN A 110 -3.35 -3.80 -7.12
C ASN A 110 -3.81 -2.60 -6.24
N PRO A 111 -2.91 -1.70 -5.82
CA PRO A 111 -3.20 -0.66 -4.83
C PRO A 111 -4.24 0.38 -5.30
N PHE A 112 -4.47 0.49 -6.60
CA PHE A 112 -5.32 1.52 -7.18
C PHE A 112 -6.77 1.07 -7.42
N ILE A 113 -7.06 -0.21 -7.22
CA ILE A 113 -8.43 -0.73 -7.34
C ILE A 113 -9.35 -0.06 -6.32
N GLY A 114 -10.49 0.45 -6.79
CA GLY A 114 -11.51 1.08 -5.94
C GLY A 114 -11.14 2.46 -5.41
N LEU A 115 -10.05 3.08 -5.89
CA LEU A 115 -9.78 4.49 -5.69
C LEU A 115 -10.36 5.31 -6.84
N ASP A 116 -10.97 6.46 -6.52
CA ASP A 116 -11.33 7.47 -7.50
C ASP A 116 -10.07 8.07 -8.15
N ALA A 117 -10.22 8.69 -9.33
CA ALA A 117 -9.10 9.22 -10.11
C ALA A 117 -8.26 10.23 -9.30
N LYS A 118 -8.91 11.13 -8.57
CA LYS A 118 -8.21 12.15 -7.78
C LYS A 118 -7.38 11.52 -6.66
N THR A 119 -7.94 10.58 -5.92
CA THR A 119 -7.23 9.88 -4.84
C THR A 119 -6.07 9.04 -5.39
N ARG A 120 -6.25 8.43 -6.56
CA ARG A 120 -5.18 7.70 -7.27
C ARG A 120 -4.02 8.61 -7.63
N ASP A 121 -4.29 9.74 -8.28
CA ASP A 121 -3.25 10.70 -8.69
C ASP A 121 -2.48 11.27 -7.49
N LEU A 122 -3.20 11.57 -6.40
CA LEU A 122 -2.58 12.03 -5.17
C LEU A 122 -1.70 10.92 -4.53
N LEU A 123 -2.15 9.66 -4.56
CA LEU A 123 -1.34 8.54 -4.08
C LEU A 123 -0.09 8.34 -4.95
N HIS A 124 -0.20 8.45 -6.27
CA HIS A 124 0.96 8.40 -7.18
C HIS A 124 1.97 9.50 -6.82
N THR A 125 1.51 10.72 -6.62
CA THR A 125 2.35 11.86 -6.24
C THR A 125 3.04 11.62 -4.90
N LEU A 126 2.29 11.20 -3.88
CA LEU A 126 2.82 10.93 -2.55
C LEU A 126 3.89 9.83 -2.57
N LEU A 127 3.62 8.71 -3.22
CA LEU A 127 4.59 7.62 -3.33
C LEU A 127 5.85 8.07 -4.08
N GLY A 128 5.67 8.83 -5.16
CA GLY A 128 6.79 9.40 -5.91
C GLY A 128 7.67 10.34 -5.07
N GLU A 129 7.08 11.18 -4.24
CA GLU A 129 7.83 12.04 -3.31
C GLU A 129 8.52 11.22 -2.21
N LEU A 130 7.84 10.23 -1.64
CA LEU A 130 8.44 9.36 -0.63
C LEU A 130 9.66 8.60 -1.15
N THR A 131 9.64 8.14 -2.40
CA THR A 131 10.82 7.48 -3.01
C THR A 131 12.00 8.40 -3.22
N LYS A 132 11.78 9.73 -3.33
CA LYS A 132 12.85 10.73 -3.49
C LYS A 132 13.46 11.16 -2.15
N VAL A 133 12.61 11.38 -1.12
CA VAL A 133 13.06 11.97 0.14
C VAL A 133 13.38 10.92 1.19
N THR A 134 12.87 9.72 1.04
CA THR A 134 13.16 8.58 1.92
C THR A 134 13.87 7.49 1.11
N HIS A 135 14.41 6.51 1.80
CA HIS A 135 15.00 5.35 1.12
C HIS A 135 13.93 4.26 0.81
N LEU A 136 12.67 4.64 0.64
CA LEU A 136 11.59 3.72 0.35
C LEU A 136 11.73 3.13 -1.06
N GLN A 137 11.75 1.81 -1.15
CA GLN A 137 11.60 1.07 -2.39
C GLN A 137 10.14 0.62 -2.54
N VAL A 138 9.55 0.94 -3.69
CA VAL A 138 8.16 0.57 -3.98
C VAL A 138 8.13 -0.49 -5.06
N ILE A 139 7.42 -1.60 -4.79
CA ILE A 139 7.11 -2.65 -5.73
C ILE A 139 5.60 -2.68 -5.93
N LEU A 140 5.15 -2.45 -7.14
CA LEU A 140 3.73 -2.53 -7.51
C LEU A 140 3.47 -3.79 -8.32
N ILE A 141 2.48 -4.56 -7.90
CA ILE A 141 1.94 -5.67 -8.69
C ILE A 141 0.66 -5.14 -9.33
N LEU A 142 0.64 -5.01 -10.63
CA LEU A 142 -0.46 -4.40 -11.37
C LEU A 142 -1.01 -5.39 -12.39
N SER A 143 -2.33 -5.53 -12.44
CA SER A 143 -3.01 -6.32 -13.47
C SER A 143 -3.21 -5.55 -14.77
N LYS A 144 -3.12 -4.20 -14.73
CA LYS A 144 -3.25 -3.31 -15.89
C LYS A 144 -2.02 -2.41 -15.98
N SER A 145 -1.47 -2.32 -17.15
CA SER A 145 -0.29 -1.50 -17.43
C SER A 145 -0.56 0.00 -17.51
N ASP A 146 -1.82 0.39 -17.72
CA ASP A 146 -2.22 1.80 -17.78
C ASP A 146 -2.17 2.47 -16.39
N ASP A 147 -2.06 1.66 -15.35
CA ASP A 147 -1.94 2.12 -13.96
C ASP A 147 -0.49 2.29 -13.49
N ILE A 148 0.52 2.16 -14.38
CA ILE A 148 1.93 2.31 -13.98
C ILE A 148 2.24 3.78 -13.69
N PRO A 149 2.57 4.14 -12.43
CA PRO A 149 2.91 5.52 -12.08
C PRO A 149 4.22 5.97 -12.73
N ALA A 150 4.32 7.27 -13.04
CA ALA A 150 5.50 7.86 -13.69
C ALA A 150 6.79 7.76 -12.87
N PHE A 151 6.72 7.60 -11.55
CA PHE A 151 7.89 7.44 -10.69
C PHE A 151 8.51 6.03 -10.74
N ILE A 152 7.84 5.06 -11.34
CA ILE A 152 8.37 3.70 -11.50
C ILE A 152 9.54 3.72 -12.48
N THR A 153 10.64 3.13 -12.10
CA THR A 153 11.88 3.11 -12.89
C THR A 153 12.02 1.87 -13.76
N HIS A 154 11.54 0.75 -13.30
CA HIS A 154 11.69 -0.55 -13.98
C HIS A 154 10.41 -1.36 -13.93
N VAL A 155 10.27 -2.26 -14.90
CA VAL A 155 9.15 -3.19 -15.02
C VAL A 155 9.70 -4.61 -15.19
N ILE A 156 9.01 -5.57 -14.59
CA ILE A 156 9.18 -7.00 -14.84
C ILE A 156 7.85 -7.49 -15.43
N PRO A 157 7.76 -7.69 -16.76
CA PRO A 157 6.54 -8.23 -17.35
C PRO A 157 6.33 -9.67 -16.88
N VAL A 158 5.08 -10.03 -16.61
CA VAL A 158 4.69 -11.40 -16.27
C VAL A 158 3.64 -11.85 -17.28
N GLU A 159 4.00 -12.84 -18.10
CA GLU A 159 3.15 -13.43 -19.14
C GLU A 159 3.12 -14.96 -18.95
N ASP A 160 1.96 -15.55 -19.05
CA ASP A 160 1.76 -17.00 -18.89
C ASP A 160 2.42 -17.60 -17.64
N ARG A 161 2.38 -16.85 -16.52
CA ARG A 161 3.00 -17.21 -15.22
C ARG A 161 4.54 -17.23 -15.25
N VAL A 162 5.16 -16.66 -16.26
CA VAL A 162 6.62 -16.55 -16.37
C VAL A 162 7.02 -15.09 -16.18
N CYS A 163 7.97 -14.88 -15.26
CA CYS A 163 8.58 -13.57 -15.08
C CYS A 163 9.59 -13.30 -16.20
N GLY A 164 9.40 -12.19 -16.89
CA GLY A 164 10.34 -11.70 -17.89
C GLY A 164 11.59 -11.08 -17.25
N LYS A 165 12.44 -10.50 -18.08
CA LYS A 165 13.61 -9.73 -17.62
C LYS A 165 13.17 -8.38 -17.07
N LYS A 166 13.89 -7.92 -16.04
CA LYS A 166 13.75 -6.54 -15.54
C LYS A 166 14.28 -5.57 -16.62
N ILE A 167 13.40 -4.70 -17.10
CA ILE A 167 13.69 -3.67 -18.10
C ILE A 167 13.30 -2.29 -17.56
N THR A 168 13.80 -1.22 -18.16
CA THR A 168 13.38 0.13 -17.79
C THR A 168 11.93 0.38 -18.21
N LEU A 169 11.26 1.32 -17.52
CA LEU A 169 9.91 1.72 -17.92
C LEU A 169 9.87 2.24 -19.38
N GLN A 170 10.91 2.97 -19.80
CA GLN A 170 11.01 3.48 -21.17
C GLN A 170 11.08 2.35 -22.20
N GLU A 171 11.92 1.33 -21.97
CA GLU A 171 11.98 0.15 -22.83
C GLU A 171 10.65 -0.60 -22.88
N TYR A 172 9.99 -0.75 -21.72
CA TYR A 172 8.69 -1.39 -21.65
C TYR A 172 7.62 -0.65 -22.48
N LEU A 173 7.54 0.67 -22.35
CA LEU A 173 6.58 1.48 -23.09
C LEU A 173 6.89 1.53 -24.59
N ALA A 174 8.17 1.46 -24.99
CA ALA A 174 8.57 1.45 -26.40
C ALA A 174 8.17 0.16 -27.15
N VAL A 175 8.17 -0.98 -26.44
CA VAL A 175 7.77 -2.29 -27.02
C VAL A 175 6.25 -2.43 -27.11
N ARG A 176 5.50 -1.73 -26.29
CA ARG A 176 4.04 -1.73 -26.33
C ARG A 176 3.55 -0.91 -27.51
N LYS A 177 3.11 -1.58 -28.55
CA LYS A 177 2.28 -0.93 -29.57
C LYS A 177 0.98 -0.47 -28.90
N PRO A 178 0.51 0.78 -29.16
CA PRO A 178 -0.83 1.17 -28.73
C PRO A 178 -1.81 0.13 -29.27
N ILE A 179 -2.63 -0.42 -28.38
CA ILE A 179 -3.76 -1.26 -28.78
C ILE A 179 -4.68 -0.33 -29.59
N PRO A 180 -5.05 -0.69 -30.84
CA PRO A 180 -5.87 0.15 -31.69
C PRO A 180 -7.26 0.35 -31.11
#